data_8877e34c63d3d28245421c12f0ad4c21
#
_entry.id   8877e34c63d3d28245421c12f0ad4c21
#
_cell.length_a   1.000
_cell.length_b   1.000
_cell.length_c   1.000
_cell.angle_alpha   90.00
_cell.angle_beta   90.00
_cell.angle_gamma   90.00
#
_symmetry.space_group_name_H-M   'P 1'
#
loop_
_entity.id
_entity.type
_entity.pdbx_description
1 polymer ?
#
loop_
_entity_poly.entity_id
_entity_poly.type
_entity_poly.pdbx_seq_one_letter_code
_entity_poly.pdbx_strand_id
1 'polypeptide(L)'
;PSSLTGPYDEIVYPNYMSSKVDYEGELGIIIKKEAKWVSREKAYEHILGGVVVNDVTARDLQAKDIQFSRGKSFDTFCPVGPIICDEIDYQDVTIKTAVNDEIKQESSTKHMIHKIDFLISYISKIMTLNPGDLILTGTPGGVGQLSESDIVKVSIDGLEGTENKVVFKIK
;
A
#
# COMPACT_ATOMS: atom_id res chain seq x y z
N PRO A 1 6.79 -3.86 9.84
CA PRO A 1 8.00 -3.43 10.55
C PRO A 1 9.18 -3.28 9.62
N SER A 2 9.94 -4.35 9.29
CA SER A 2 11.09 -4.21 8.38
C SER A 2 10.72 -4.11 6.91
N SER A 3 9.48 -4.42 6.54
CA SER A 3 8.97 -4.19 5.19
C SER A 3 8.75 -2.69 4.90
N LEU A 4 8.49 -1.89 5.94
CA LEU A 4 8.29 -0.45 5.80
C LEU A 4 9.59 0.22 5.34
N THR A 5 9.51 1.04 4.29
CA THR A 5 10.65 1.78 3.75
C THR A 5 10.21 3.16 3.27
N GLY A 6 11.18 4.03 3.05
CA GLY A 6 10.94 5.42 2.67
C GLY A 6 10.47 5.60 1.22
N PRO A 7 10.00 6.81 0.89
CA PRO A 7 9.38 7.09 -0.40
C PRO A 7 10.36 7.01 -1.58
N TYR A 8 11.67 7.10 -1.31
CA TYR A 8 12.73 7.13 -2.33
C TYR A 8 13.79 6.05 -2.12
N ASP A 9 13.55 5.11 -1.18
CA ASP A 9 14.44 4.00 -0.93
C ASP A 9 14.35 2.94 -2.02
N GLU A 10 15.35 2.05 -2.09
CA GLU A 10 15.34 0.93 -3.03
C GLU A 10 14.36 -0.16 -2.60
N ILE A 11 13.65 -0.76 -3.56
CA ILE A 11 12.93 -2.03 -3.38
C ILE A 11 13.91 -3.17 -3.64
N VAL A 12 14.19 -3.96 -2.61
CA VAL A 12 15.10 -5.11 -2.72
C VAL A 12 14.33 -6.33 -3.20
N TYR A 13 14.53 -6.71 -4.45
CA TYR A 13 13.91 -7.90 -5.04
C TYR A 13 14.57 -9.16 -4.47
N PRO A 14 13.85 -10.06 -3.78
CA PRO A 14 14.41 -11.27 -3.19
C PRO A 14 14.54 -12.38 -4.23
N ASN A 15 15.39 -12.20 -5.25
CA ASN A 15 15.55 -13.09 -6.39
C ASN A 15 16.03 -14.51 -6.03
N TYR A 16 16.52 -14.71 -4.80
CA TYR A 16 16.87 -16.00 -4.23
C TYR A 16 15.67 -16.81 -3.71
N MET A 17 14.48 -16.18 -3.57
CA MET A 17 13.26 -16.82 -3.04
C MET A 17 12.04 -16.65 -3.93
N SER A 18 11.96 -15.57 -4.70
CA SER A 18 10.82 -15.26 -5.56
C SER A 18 11.30 -14.93 -6.97
N SER A 19 10.56 -15.41 -7.95
CA SER A 19 10.76 -15.09 -9.37
C SER A 19 9.69 -14.15 -9.92
N LYS A 20 8.73 -13.74 -9.06
CA LYS A 20 7.62 -12.86 -9.47
C LYS A 20 7.26 -11.89 -8.35
N VAL A 21 7.80 -10.68 -8.44
CA VAL A 21 7.49 -9.56 -7.53
C VAL A 21 6.71 -8.51 -8.30
N ASP A 22 5.51 -8.20 -7.82
CA ASP A 22 4.60 -7.24 -8.43
C ASP A 22 4.52 -5.96 -7.60
N TYR A 23 4.23 -4.82 -8.26
CA TYR A 23 3.83 -3.56 -7.63
C TYR A 23 2.33 -3.57 -7.34
N GLU A 24 1.92 -2.87 -6.29
CA GLU A 24 0.52 -2.64 -5.90
C GLU A 24 0.37 -1.23 -5.31
N GLY A 25 0.03 -0.25 -6.16
CA GLY A 25 -0.22 1.12 -5.71
C GLY A 25 -1.53 1.22 -4.93
N GLU A 26 -1.49 1.80 -3.72
CA GLU A 26 -2.61 1.85 -2.80
C GLU A 26 -2.72 3.19 -2.08
N LEU A 27 -3.94 3.54 -1.67
CA LEU A 27 -4.16 4.52 -0.62
C LEU A 27 -3.95 3.82 0.73
N GLY A 28 -3.01 4.31 1.52
CA GLY A 28 -2.85 3.92 2.92
C GLY A 28 -3.64 4.84 3.84
N ILE A 29 -4.19 4.30 4.92
CA ILE A 29 -4.90 5.06 5.96
C ILE A 29 -4.15 4.93 7.28
N ILE A 30 -3.75 6.07 7.86
CA ILE A 30 -3.09 6.12 9.17
C ILE A 30 -4.15 6.37 10.25
N ILE A 31 -4.09 5.57 11.30
CA ILE A 31 -5.00 5.67 12.45
C ILE A 31 -4.54 6.80 13.39
N LYS A 32 -5.46 7.65 13.83
CA LYS A 32 -5.25 8.80 14.71
C LYS A 32 -5.39 8.47 16.19
N LYS A 33 -6.40 7.71 16.53
CA LYS A 33 -6.76 7.33 17.90
C LYS A 33 -7.22 5.88 17.95
N GLU A 34 -7.10 5.24 19.11
CA GLU A 34 -7.53 3.87 19.30
C GLU A 34 -8.92 3.61 18.72
N ALA A 35 -9.05 2.55 17.93
CA ALA A 35 -10.29 2.13 17.30
C ALA A 35 -10.61 0.68 17.67
N LYS A 36 -11.63 0.48 18.51
CA LYS A 36 -12.16 -0.83 18.95
C LYS A 36 -13.68 -0.80 18.86
N TRP A 37 -14.26 -1.76 18.11
CA TRP A 37 -15.71 -1.85 17.91
C TRP A 37 -16.35 -0.56 17.34
N VAL A 38 -15.64 0.11 16.44
CA VAL A 38 -16.07 1.38 15.84
C VAL A 38 -17.19 1.13 14.83
N SER A 39 -18.24 1.94 14.89
CA SER A 39 -19.30 1.92 13.86
C SER A 39 -18.83 2.64 12.58
N ARG A 40 -19.47 2.35 11.44
CA ARG A 40 -19.11 2.98 10.16
C ARG A 40 -19.23 4.50 10.19
N GLU A 41 -20.27 5.01 10.86
CA GLU A 41 -20.56 6.44 10.95
C GLU A 41 -19.45 7.22 11.70
N LYS A 42 -18.73 6.53 12.60
CA LYS A 42 -17.63 7.11 13.40
C LYS A 42 -16.24 6.79 12.86
N ALA A 43 -16.13 6.00 11.81
CA ALA A 43 -14.85 5.51 11.31
C ALA A 43 -13.87 6.64 10.95
N TYR A 44 -14.36 7.67 10.26
CA TYR A 44 -13.52 8.82 9.85
C TYR A 44 -12.96 9.63 11.01
N GLU A 45 -13.56 9.60 12.21
CA GLU A 45 -13.03 10.25 13.41
C GLU A 45 -11.72 9.61 13.90
N HIS A 46 -11.41 8.40 13.44
CA HIS A 46 -10.24 7.63 13.81
C HIS A 46 -9.09 7.73 12.79
N ILE A 47 -9.27 8.49 11.70
CA ILE A 47 -8.27 8.68 10.65
C ILE A 47 -7.40 9.88 10.98
N LEU A 48 -6.07 9.70 10.93
CA LEU A 48 -5.09 10.80 10.94
C LEU A 48 -4.97 11.42 9.56
N GLY A 49 -4.92 10.59 8.52
CA GLY A 49 -4.80 11.03 7.15
C GLY A 49 -4.57 9.86 6.20
N GLY A 50 -4.58 10.17 4.90
CA GLY A 50 -4.18 9.28 3.83
C GLY A 50 -2.72 9.44 3.47
N VAL A 51 -2.12 8.38 2.97
CA VAL A 51 -0.72 8.33 2.51
C VAL A 51 -0.62 7.45 1.27
N VAL A 52 0.34 7.73 0.40
CA VAL A 52 0.64 6.86 -0.76
C VAL A 52 1.42 5.65 -0.29
N VAL A 53 1.07 4.46 -0.78
CA VAL A 53 1.77 3.21 -0.44
C VAL A 53 1.94 2.35 -1.69
N ASN A 54 3.02 1.57 -1.73
CA ASN A 54 3.19 0.47 -2.66
C ASN A 54 3.28 -0.84 -1.86
N ASP A 55 2.24 -1.70 -1.95
CA ASP A 55 2.19 -3.01 -1.27
C ASP A 55 2.88 -4.08 -2.11
N VAL A 56 4.20 -3.97 -2.24
CA VAL A 56 5.02 -4.86 -3.06
C VAL A 56 4.81 -6.32 -2.66
N THR A 57 4.58 -7.18 -3.65
CA THR A 57 4.12 -8.54 -3.40
C THR A 57 4.93 -9.59 -4.18
N ALA A 58 5.56 -10.54 -3.47
CA ALA A 58 6.10 -11.77 -4.07
C ALA A 58 4.95 -12.71 -4.44
N ARG A 59 4.44 -12.56 -5.66
CA ARG A 59 3.18 -13.15 -6.12
C ARG A 59 3.20 -14.68 -6.17
N ASP A 60 4.32 -15.26 -6.53
CA ASP A 60 4.51 -16.70 -6.56
C ASP A 60 4.49 -17.33 -5.15
N LEU A 61 4.98 -16.60 -4.14
CA LEU A 61 4.88 -17.02 -2.73
C LEU A 61 3.47 -16.81 -2.19
N GLN A 62 2.84 -15.68 -2.51
CA GLN A 62 1.45 -15.42 -2.14
C GLN A 62 0.52 -16.54 -2.67
N ALA A 63 0.74 -17.01 -3.91
CA ALA A 63 -0.08 -18.07 -4.51
C ALA A 63 0.12 -19.45 -3.85
N LYS A 64 1.28 -19.67 -3.19
CA LYS A 64 1.59 -20.92 -2.48
C LYS A 64 1.05 -20.96 -1.06
N ASP A 65 0.94 -19.79 -0.45
CA ASP A 65 0.61 -19.66 0.97
C ASP A 65 -0.90 -19.43 1.17
N ILE A 66 -1.46 -20.01 2.23
CA ILE A 66 -2.84 -19.71 2.64
C ILE A 66 -2.92 -18.29 3.19
N GLN A 67 -1.85 -17.82 3.88
CA GLN A 67 -1.73 -16.47 4.43
C GLN A 67 -0.69 -15.67 3.62
N PHE A 68 -1.04 -14.45 3.26
CA PHE A 68 -0.21 -13.60 2.36
C PHE A 68 1.01 -12.98 3.04
N SER A 69 1.16 -13.15 4.36
CA SER A 69 2.19 -12.47 5.16
C SER A 69 3.60 -12.62 4.58
N ARG A 70 4.02 -13.83 4.20
CA ARG A 70 5.36 -14.04 3.64
C ARG A 70 5.57 -13.31 2.33
N GLY A 71 4.57 -13.31 1.44
CA GLY A 71 4.65 -12.65 0.14
C GLY A 71 4.74 -11.11 0.22
N LYS A 72 4.36 -10.52 1.36
CA LYS A 72 4.28 -9.06 1.58
C LYS A 72 5.25 -8.52 2.64
N SER A 73 6.00 -9.38 3.32
CA SER A 73 6.82 -8.99 4.49
C SER A 73 8.33 -9.03 4.26
N PHE A 74 8.79 -9.10 3.02
CA PHE A 74 10.21 -8.89 2.75
C PHE A 74 10.63 -7.47 3.13
N ASP A 75 11.87 -7.29 3.53
CA ASP A 75 12.44 -5.97 3.76
C ASP A 75 12.19 -5.09 2.53
N THR A 76 11.81 -3.83 2.75
CA THR A 76 11.52 -2.82 1.71
C THR A 76 10.24 -3.04 0.87
N PHE A 77 9.38 -4.00 1.20
CA PHE A 77 8.16 -4.30 0.43
C PHE A 77 6.98 -3.37 0.71
N CYS A 78 7.16 -2.36 1.56
CA CYS A 78 6.12 -1.37 1.85
C CYS A 78 6.69 0.06 1.79
N PRO A 79 7.02 0.58 0.59
CA PRO A 79 7.34 1.99 0.40
C PRO A 79 6.14 2.86 0.76
N VAL A 80 6.37 3.88 1.59
CA VAL A 80 5.33 4.82 2.05
C VAL A 80 5.72 6.23 1.68
N GLY A 81 4.76 6.99 1.17
CA GLY A 81 4.92 8.40 0.80
C GLY A 81 5.31 9.29 1.98
N PRO A 82 5.91 10.44 1.70
CA PRO A 82 6.50 11.30 2.75
C PRO A 82 5.47 12.13 3.50
N ILE A 83 4.22 12.21 3.01
CA ILE A 83 3.19 13.11 3.54
C ILE A 83 1.95 12.33 3.95
N ILE A 84 1.47 12.56 5.17
CA ILE A 84 0.14 12.16 5.64
C ILE A 84 -0.77 13.38 5.47
N CYS A 85 -1.83 13.26 4.68
CA CYS A 85 -2.77 14.34 4.39
C CYS A 85 -4.17 13.99 4.90
N ASP A 86 -4.78 14.90 5.65
CA ASP A 86 -6.15 14.76 6.17
C ASP A 86 -7.20 15.49 5.32
N GLU A 87 -6.75 16.31 4.36
CA GLU A 87 -7.61 17.13 3.50
C GLU A 87 -7.91 16.47 2.13
N ILE A 88 -7.89 15.14 2.04
CA ILE A 88 -8.21 14.43 0.80
C ILE A 88 -9.64 13.87 0.80
N ASP A 89 -10.26 13.79 -0.36
CA ASP A 89 -11.50 13.04 -0.51
C ASP A 89 -11.22 11.54 -0.60
N TYR A 90 -11.25 10.85 0.54
CA TYR A 90 -11.01 9.40 0.61
C TYR A 90 -11.91 8.56 -0.32
N GLN A 91 -13.01 9.12 -0.80
CA GLN A 91 -13.99 8.41 -1.61
C GLN A 91 -13.79 8.58 -3.12
N ASP A 92 -13.08 9.63 -3.55
CA ASP A 92 -12.84 9.90 -4.98
C ASP A 92 -11.48 10.57 -5.22
N VAL A 93 -10.39 9.88 -4.93
CA VAL A 93 -9.04 10.27 -5.36
C VAL A 93 -8.51 9.28 -6.39
N THR A 94 -7.76 9.78 -7.36
CA THR A 94 -7.13 8.94 -8.37
C THR A 94 -5.81 8.39 -7.86
N ILE A 95 -5.62 7.07 -8.00
CA ILE A 95 -4.37 6.35 -7.75
C ILE A 95 -3.75 5.99 -9.07
N LYS A 96 -2.46 6.28 -9.26
CA LYS A 96 -1.68 5.91 -10.44
C LYS A 96 -0.40 5.21 -10.04
N THR A 97 -0.08 4.13 -10.76
CA THR A 97 1.23 3.49 -10.69
C THR A 97 1.86 3.49 -12.07
N ALA A 98 3.09 4.00 -12.16
CA ALA A 98 3.90 3.95 -13.37
C ALA A 98 5.17 3.11 -13.13
N VAL A 99 5.60 2.39 -14.15
CA VAL A 99 6.90 1.70 -14.19
C VAL A 99 7.67 2.22 -15.39
N ASN A 100 8.86 2.77 -15.15
CA ASN A 100 9.69 3.40 -16.18
C ASN A 100 8.90 4.46 -16.99
N ASP A 101 8.13 5.31 -16.26
CA ASP A 101 7.27 6.36 -16.78
C ASP A 101 6.05 5.89 -17.61
N GLU A 102 5.83 4.57 -17.75
CA GLU A 102 4.64 4.02 -18.38
C GLU A 102 3.56 3.74 -17.31
N ILE A 103 2.37 4.34 -17.46
CA ILE A 103 1.24 4.12 -16.53
C ILE A 103 0.75 2.68 -16.67
N LYS A 104 0.76 1.93 -15.57
CA LYS A 104 0.32 0.55 -15.47
C LYS A 104 -1.00 0.40 -14.70
N GLN A 105 -1.22 1.26 -13.69
CA GLN A 105 -2.46 1.30 -12.93
C GLN A 105 -2.97 2.74 -12.94
N GLU A 106 -4.26 2.91 -13.16
CA GLU A 106 -4.98 4.17 -12.96
C GLU A 106 -6.42 3.86 -12.57
N SER A 107 -6.83 4.31 -11.38
CA SER A 107 -8.19 4.11 -10.89
C SER A 107 -8.52 5.11 -9.79
N SER A 108 -9.83 5.27 -9.48
CA SER A 108 -10.28 6.07 -8.35
C SER A 108 -10.74 5.19 -7.20
N THR A 109 -10.56 5.67 -5.96
CA THR A 109 -11.08 5.06 -4.73
C THR A 109 -12.60 4.90 -4.73
N LYS A 110 -13.33 5.64 -5.60
CA LYS A 110 -14.77 5.42 -5.79
C LYS A 110 -15.11 4.01 -6.29
N HIS A 111 -14.16 3.30 -6.89
CA HIS A 111 -14.33 1.92 -7.37
C HIS A 111 -13.95 0.86 -6.32
N MET A 112 -13.52 1.25 -5.12
CA MET A 112 -13.22 0.30 -4.05
C MET A 112 -14.44 -0.55 -3.70
N ILE A 113 -14.25 -1.86 -3.60
CA ILE A 113 -15.29 -2.83 -3.20
C ILE A 113 -15.75 -2.54 -1.77
N HIS A 114 -14.80 -2.35 -0.86
CA HIS A 114 -15.04 -1.98 0.53
C HIS A 114 -14.56 -0.55 0.76
N LYS A 115 -15.46 0.32 1.17
CA LYS A 115 -15.13 1.71 1.49
C LYS A 115 -14.36 1.80 2.82
N ILE A 116 -13.64 2.90 3.02
CA ILE A 116 -12.76 3.10 4.18
C ILE A 116 -13.50 3.01 5.51
N ASP A 117 -14.70 3.55 5.60
CA ASP A 117 -15.57 3.44 6.77
C ASP A 117 -15.88 1.98 7.13
N PHE A 118 -16.16 1.16 6.11
CA PHE A 118 -16.38 -0.28 6.29
C PHE A 118 -15.10 -0.97 6.75
N LEU A 119 -13.95 -0.69 6.13
CA LEU A 119 -12.66 -1.32 6.47
C LEU A 119 -12.31 -1.07 7.94
N ILE A 120 -12.36 0.18 8.40
CA ILE A 120 -12.06 0.54 9.80
C ILE A 120 -13.05 -0.13 10.76
N SER A 121 -14.35 -0.03 10.45
CA SER A 121 -15.38 -0.68 11.28
C SER A 121 -15.17 -2.19 11.37
N TYR A 122 -14.88 -2.84 10.25
CA TYR A 122 -14.69 -4.29 10.19
C TYR A 122 -13.43 -4.74 10.95
N ILE A 123 -12.28 -4.11 10.66
CA ILE A 123 -11.00 -4.48 11.29
C ILE A 123 -11.04 -4.22 12.79
N SER A 124 -11.64 -3.10 13.23
CA SER A 124 -11.76 -2.76 14.65
C SER A 124 -12.59 -3.75 15.47
N LYS A 125 -13.42 -4.58 14.83
CA LYS A 125 -14.14 -5.69 15.49
C LYS A 125 -13.27 -6.93 15.70
N ILE A 126 -12.24 -7.11 14.87
CA ILE A 126 -11.32 -8.25 14.92
C ILE A 126 -10.17 -7.94 15.86
N MET A 127 -9.52 -6.78 15.69
CA MET A 127 -8.37 -6.35 16.47
C MET A 127 -8.51 -4.88 16.86
N THR A 128 -7.82 -4.46 17.92
CA THR A 128 -7.70 -3.04 18.25
C THR A 128 -6.73 -2.38 17.30
N LEU A 129 -7.16 -1.30 16.64
CA LEU A 129 -6.30 -0.43 15.87
C LEU A 129 -5.74 0.66 16.79
N ASN A 130 -4.44 0.88 16.75
CA ASN A 130 -3.74 1.85 17.59
C ASN A 130 -3.33 3.08 16.78
N PRO A 131 -3.10 4.24 17.42
CA PRO A 131 -2.51 5.40 16.76
C PRO A 131 -1.21 5.02 16.04
N GLY A 132 -1.11 5.41 14.77
CA GLY A 132 0.03 5.08 13.91
C GLY A 132 -0.10 3.78 13.12
N ASP A 133 -1.12 2.96 13.37
CA ASP A 133 -1.37 1.80 12.51
C ASP A 133 -1.68 2.25 11.08
N LEU A 134 -1.11 1.55 10.10
CA LEU A 134 -1.30 1.76 8.68
C LEU A 134 -2.21 0.66 8.12
N ILE A 135 -3.34 1.04 7.53
CA ILE A 135 -4.23 0.15 6.80
C ILE A 135 -3.99 0.33 5.30
N LEU A 136 -3.59 -0.72 4.62
CA LEU A 136 -3.52 -0.79 3.17
C LEU A 136 -4.89 -1.15 2.62
N THR A 137 -5.41 -0.34 1.67
CA THR A 137 -6.83 -0.40 1.31
C THR A 137 -7.13 -1.26 0.09
N GLY A 138 -6.09 -1.81 -0.52
CA GLY A 138 -6.18 -2.63 -1.73
C GLY A 138 -5.84 -1.85 -3.00
N THR A 139 -5.25 -2.57 -3.94
CA THR A 139 -4.77 -2.05 -5.22
C THR A 139 -5.79 -2.26 -6.35
N PRO A 140 -5.88 -1.35 -7.32
CA PRO A 140 -6.70 -1.54 -8.51
C PRO A 140 -6.09 -2.59 -9.47
N GLY A 141 -6.81 -2.92 -10.53
CA GLY A 141 -6.30 -3.73 -11.63
C GLY A 141 -5.07 -3.12 -12.30
N GLY A 142 -4.26 -3.95 -12.96
CA GLY A 142 -3.04 -3.52 -13.65
C GLY A 142 -1.75 -3.83 -12.89
N VAL A 143 -1.81 -4.65 -11.83
CA VAL A 143 -0.60 -5.19 -11.17
C VAL A 143 0.29 -5.91 -12.18
N GLY A 144 1.60 -5.86 -12.00
CA GLY A 144 2.54 -6.49 -12.91
C GLY A 144 3.92 -6.65 -12.32
N GLN A 145 4.70 -7.50 -12.98
CA GLN A 145 6.02 -7.89 -12.51
C GLN A 145 7.03 -6.76 -12.67
N LEU A 146 7.82 -6.56 -11.62
CA LEU A 146 9.01 -5.70 -11.59
C LEU A 146 10.24 -6.47 -12.04
N SER A 147 11.18 -5.75 -12.65
CA SER A 147 12.48 -6.23 -13.07
C SER A 147 13.59 -5.42 -12.39
N GLU A 148 14.82 -5.96 -12.42
CA GLU A 148 15.99 -5.22 -11.94
C GLU A 148 16.15 -3.89 -12.69
N SER A 149 16.45 -2.83 -11.95
CA SER A 149 16.60 -1.46 -12.42
C SER A 149 15.30 -0.74 -12.83
N ASP A 150 14.13 -1.37 -12.73
CA ASP A 150 12.87 -0.66 -12.89
C ASP A 150 12.74 0.46 -11.85
N ILE A 151 12.11 1.55 -12.27
CA ILE A 151 11.69 2.64 -11.38
C ILE A 151 10.17 2.59 -11.30
N VAL A 152 9.65 2.31 -10.11
CA VAL A 152 8.21 2.28 -9.84
C VAL A 152 7.80 3.54 -9.09
N LYS A 153 6.80 4.25 -9.64
CA LYS A 153 6.23 5.46 -9.06
C LYS A 153 4.77 5.20 -8.70
N VAL A 154 4.40 5.48 -7.47
CA VAL A 154 3.00 5.49 -7.05
C VAL A 154 2.62 6.91 -6.68
N SER A 155 1.51 7.40 -7.18
CA SER A 155 0.99 8.73 -6.89
C SER A 155 -0.52 8.68 -6.62
N ILE A 156 -0.99 9.62 -5.81
CA ILE A 156 -2.41 9.87 -5.55
C ILE A 156 -2.62 11.37 -5.69
N ASP A 157 -3.72 11.76 -6.35
CA ASP A 157 -4.04 13.17 -6.53
C ASP A 157 -4.07 13.90 -5.18
N GLY A 158 -3.30 15.00 -5.08
CA GLY A 158 -3.15 15.79 -3.86
C GLY A 158 -2.16 15.25 -2.83
N LEU A 159 -1.48 14.14 -3.10
CA LEU A 159 -0.45 13.56 -2.22
C LEU A 159 0.88 13.41 -2.95
N GLU A 160 1.98 13.71 -2.24
CA GLU A 160 3.30 13.36 -2.69
C GLU A 160 3.50 11.84 -2.63
N GLY A 161 3.98 11.26 -3.74
CA GLY A 161 4.05 9.83 -3.96
C GLY A 161 5.35 9.17 -3.52
N THR A 162 5.54 7.96 -4.04
CA THR A 162 6.78 7.21 -3.92
C THR A 162 7.45 7.06 -5.28
N GLU A 163 8.78 7.03 -5.31
CA GLU A 163 9.59 6.70 -6.49
C GLU A 163 10.74 5.79 -6.06
N ASN A 164 10.63 4.51 -6.37
CA ASN A 164 11.53 3.50 -5.85
C ASN A 164 12.22 2.75 -6.99
N LYS A 165 13.55 2.63 -6.92
CA LYS A 165 14.32 1.79 -7.83
C LYS A 165 14.33 0.35 -7.32
N VAL A 166 14.10 -0.60 -8.23
CA VAL A 166 14.19 -2.04 -7.95
C VAL A 166 15.63 -2.50 -8.08
N VAL A 167 16.15 -3.19 -7.07
CA VAL A 167 17.52 -3.72 -7.07
C VAL A 167 17.57 -5.19 -6.67
N PHE A 168 18.45 -5.95 -7.28
CA PHE A 168 18.78 -7.30 -6.86
C PHE A 168 19.97 -7.21 -5.90
N LYS A 169 19.80 -7.55 -4.63
CA LYS A 169 20.93 -7.71 -3.71
C LYS A 169 21.40 -9.16 -3.73
N ILE A 170 22.53 -9.40 -4.37
CA ILE A 170 23.25 -10.67 -4.26
C ILE A 170 23.79 -10.75 -2.84
N LYS A 171 23.40 -11.78 -2.09
CA LYS A 171 24.05 -12.12 -0.82
C LYS A 171 25.26 -12.97 -1.09
#